data_7a9edccfe095bee91b6c7b27d5ceef18
#
_entry.id   7a9edccfe095bee91b6c7b27d5ceef18
#
_cell.length_a   1.000
_cell.length_b   1.000
_cell.length_c   1.000
_cell.angle_alpha   90.00
_cell.angle_beta   90.00
_cell.angle_gamma   90.00
#
_symmetry.space_group_name_H-M   'P 1'
#
loop_
_entity.id
_entity.type
_entity.pdbx_description
1 polymer ?
#
loop_
_entity_poly.entity_id
_entity_poly.type
_entity_poly.pdbx_seq_one_letter_code
_entity_poly.pdbx_strand_id
1 'polypeptide(L)'
;MSYKKVLSYGTLNPDLMYFVDEIPPVGGDIRSKEYKIRPGGTAINCAENIKNWGIETSVMGNCIGKDPLGDYLLSYLKESKIGYKDVLINDCLTPTCSIYIDKNGERTIISSGYENCNWNNLNKVKEFDSMIIDRYSIKYIRENLKNEDFSNVFITQAGYGETIDYKIDFLVVSKDEIDVIEANRLLNEDFVSWILLTSANLPARLLSKDGVVEITPPDFKTLNSTGAGDVTAAYIGAHGIDDVITTTRNACAAGAIVAGTSSLPSIEKIEEISKLVEIKPR
;
A
#
# COMPACT_ATOMS: atom_id res chain seq x y z
N MET A 1 0.37 -20.09 -5.34
CA MET A 1 1.13 -19.69 -6.57
C MET A 1 1.16 -18.17 -6.65
N SER A 2 2.23 -17.55 -7.18
CA SER A 2 2.22 -16.10 -7.40
C SER A 2 1.43 -15.76 -8.68
N TYR A 3 0.72 -14.63 -8.67
CA TYR A 3 0.14 -14.08 -9.87
C TYR A 3 1.23 -13.64 -10.86
N LYS A 4 0.93 -13.70 -12.16
CA LYS A 4 1.91 -13.36 -13.21
C LYS A 4 1.94 -11.88 -13.48
N LYS A 5 0.77 -11.21 -13.40
CA LYS A 5 0.60 -9.81 -13.77
C LYS A 5 -0.27 -9.08 -12.74
N VAL A 6 0.32 -8.16 -12.02
CA VAL A 6 -0.31 -7.43 -10.92
C VAL A 6 -0.44 -5.94 -11.23
N LEU A 7 -1.63 -5.39 -11.03
CA LEU A 7 -1.87 -3.95 -11.09
C LEU A 7 -1.76 -3.34 -9.69
N SER A 8 -0.94 -2.32 -9.53
CA SER A 8 -0.96 -1.47 -8.36
C SER A 8 -1.69 -0.17 -8.69
N TYR A 9 -2.89 0.00 -8.14
CA TYR A 9 -3.77 1.13 -8.41
C TYR A 9 -3.86 2.03 -7.18
N GLY A 10 -3.56 3.31 -7.34
CA GLY A 10 -3.63 4.24 -6.21
C GLY A 10 -2.88 5.54 -6.44
N THR A 11 -2.38 6.10 -5.34
CA THR A 11 -1.62 7.35 -5.38
C THR A 11 -0.26 7.17 -6.05
N LEU A 12 0.06 8.12 -6.94
CA LEU A 12 1.33 8.27 -7.65
C LEU A 12 1.84 9.69 -7.38
N ASN A 13 2.94 9.83 -6.67
CA ASN A 13 3.48 11.14 -6.31
C ASN A 13 4.98 11.08 -5.99
N PRO A 14 5.74 12.16 -6.15
CA PRO A 14 7.01 12.31 -5.48
C PRO A 14 6.79 12.64 -3.99
N ASP A 15 7.55 11.96 -3.13
CA ASP A 15 7.68 12.28 -1.72
C ASP A 15 8.79 13.32 -1.55
N LEU A 16 8.43 14.49 -1.02
CA LEU A 16 9.35 15.58 -0.70
C LEU A 16 9.68 15.50 0.79
N MET A 17 10.81 14.89 1.12
CA MET A 17 11.20 14.57 2.49
C MET A 17 12.09 15.65 3.08
N TYR A 18 11.70 16.18 4.24
CA TYR A 18 12.43 17.20 4.98
C TYR A 18 12.80 16.66 6.35
N PHE A 19 14.10 16.64 6.66
CA PHE A 19 14.60 16.20 7.96
C PHE A 19 14.82 17.43 8.86
N VAL A 20 14.08 17.50 9.95
CA VAL A 20 14.03 18.65 10.87
C VAL A 20 14.29 18.20 12.30
N ASP A 21 14.67 19.12 13.18
CA ASP A 21 14.82 18.81 14.62
C ASP A 21 13.44 18.63 15.27
N GLU A 22 12.50 19.49 14.92
CA GLU A 22 11.13 19.49 15.41
C GLU A 22 10.22 20.16 14.39
N ILE A 23 8.93 19.86 14.41
CA ILE A 23 7.94 20.55 13.58
C ILE A 23 7.70 21.94 14.19
N PRO A 24 7.85 23.04 13.42
CA PRO A 24 7.66 24.38 13.96
C PRO A 24 6.20 24.61 14.36
N PRO A 25 5.95 25.41 15.42
CA PRO A 25 4.59 25.81 15.75
C PRO A 25 4.00 26.72 14.65
N VAL A 26 2.68 26.94 14.68
CA VAL A 26 2.00 27.85 13.75
C VAL A 26 2.64 29.23 13.81
N GLY A 27 3.03 29.76 12.65
CA GLY A 27 3.75 31.03 12.50
C GLY A 27 5.27 30.92 12.71
N GLY A 28 5.78 29.74 13.05
CA GLY A 28 7.21 29.49 13.16
C GLY A 28 7.89 29.27 11.80
N ASP A 29 9.23 29.38 11.82
CA ASP A 29 10.13 29.14 10.70
C ASP A 29 11.24 28.18 11.12
N ILE A 30 11.59 27.21 10.26
CA ILE A 30 12.67 26.25 10.49
C ILE A 30 13.41 25.92 9.19
N ARG A 31 14.71 25.66 9.30
CA ARG A 31 15.49 25.13 8.19
C ARG A 31 15.66 23.63 8.34
N SER A 32 15.34 22.87 7.26
CA SER A 32 15.61 21.45 7.22
C SER A 32 17.13 21.19 7.18
N LYS A 33 17.56 20.13 7.86
CA LYS A 33 18.97 19.68 7.84
C LYS A 33 19.29 18.97 6.53
N GLU A 34 18.33 18.25 6.00
CA GLU A 34 18.45 17.45 4.79
C GLU A 34 17.13 17.49 4.01
N TYR A 35 17.22 17.39 2.70
CA TYR A 35 16.09 17.33 1.81
C TYR A 35 16.31 16.19 0.80
N LYS A 36 15.29 15.37 0.61
CA LYS A 36 15.31 14.28 -0.40
C LYS A 36 14.02 14.27 -1.19
N ILE A 37 14.12 13.90 -2.46
CA ILE A 37 12.97 13.54 -3.30
C ILE A 37 13.07 12.05 -3.62
N ARG A 38 11.97 11.32 -3.48
CA ARG A 38 11.89 9.94 -3.94
C ARG A 38 10.53 9.69 -4.59
N PRO A 39 10.42 8.67 -5.45
CA PRO A 39 9.12 8.18 -5.88
C PRO A 39 8.33 7.71 -4.67
N GLY A 40 7.02 7.90 -4.69
CA GLY A 40 6.15 7.53 -3.58
C GLY A 40 4.70 7.40 -4.02
N GLY A 41 3.84 7.29 -3.03
CA GLY A 41 2.44 6.89 -3.17
C GLY A 41 2.29 5.38 -3.12
N THR A 42 1.14 4.92 -2.60
CA THR A 42 0.90 3.49 -2.37
C THR A 42 1.07 2.65 -3.64
N ALA A 43 0.64 3.17 -4.80
CA ALA A 43 0.78 2.42 -6.06
C ALA A 43 2.25 2.17 -6.42
N ILE A 44 3.12 3.16 -6.28
CA ILE A 44 4.56 2.99 -6.56
C ILE A 44 5.20 2.08 -5.51
N ASN A 45 4.93 2.31 -4.22
CA ASN A 45 5.50 1.52 -3.13
C ASN A 45 5.15 0.02 -3.28
N CYS A 46 3.92 -0.31 -3.62
CA CYS A 46 3.52 -1.70 -3.89
C CYS A 46 4.23 -2.26 -5.13
N ALA A 47 4.23 -1.50 -6.24
CA ALA A 47 4.83 -1.95 -7.50
C ALA A 47 6.34 -2.18 -7.39
N GLU A 48 7.06 -1.35 -6.64
CA GLU A 48 8.50 -1.55 -6.38
C GLU A 48 8.79 -2.90 -5.72
N ASN A 49 8.01 -3.24 -4.69
CA ASN A 49 8.15 -4.51 -3.99
C ASN A 49 7.82 -5.70 -4.91
N ILE A 50 6.70 -5.64 -5.62
CA ILE A 50 6.27 -6.69 -6.56
C ILE A 50 7.32 -6.90 -7.65
N LYS A 51 7.87 -5.80 -8.18
CA LYS A 51 8.94 -5.85 -9.18
C LYS A 51 10.22 -6.46 -8.62
N ASN A 52 10.59 -6.11 -7.39
CA ASN A 52 11.75 -6.69 -6.68
C ASN A 52 11.60 -8.22 -6.49
N TRP A 53 10.38 -8.73 -6.41
CA TRP A 53 10.08 -10.17 -6.35
C TRP A 53 10.02 -10.85 -7.71
N GLY A 54 10.34 -10.14 -8.81
CA GLY A 54 10.39 -10.68 -10.17
C GLY A 54 9.03 -10.86 -10.83
N ILE A 55 7.96 -10.29 -10.28
CA ILE A 55 6.60 -10.37 -10.82
C ILE A 55 6.34 -9.19 -11.75
N GLU A 56 5.63 -9.41 -12.87
CA GLU A 56 5.22 -8.33 -13.77
C GLU A 56 4.22 -7.42 -13.07
N THR A 57 4.52 -6.13 -13.04
CA THR A 57 3.65 -5.15 -12.40
C THR A 57 3.51 -3.88 -13.20
N SER A 58 2.36 -3.25 -13.08
CA SER A 58 2.04 -1.95 -13.66
C SER A 58 1.39 -1.05 -12.62
N VAL A 59 1.49 0.26 -12.82
CA VAL A 59 0.82 1.25 -11.99
C VAL A 59 -0.25 1.99 -12.77
N MET A 60 -1.35 2.31 -12.10
CA MET A 60 -2.41 3.22 -12.53
C MET A 60 -2.90 4.00 -11.31
N GLY A 61 -3.64 5.08 -11.52
CA GLY A 61 -4.19 5.87 -10.41
C GLY A 61 -4.47 7.31 -10.79
N ASN A 62 -4.03 8.25 -9.95
CA ASN A 62 -4.11 9.66 -10.27
C ASN A 62 -3.21 10.05 -11.45
N CYS A 63 -3.57 11.12 -12.14
CA CYS A 63 -2.73 11.67 -13.20
C CYS A 63 -1.39 12.22 -12.65
N ILE A 64 -0.40 12.25 -13.53
CA ILE A 64 0.88 12.94 -13.34
C ILE A 64 0.85 14.23 -14.20
N GLY A 65 1.38 15.33 -13.69
CA GLY A 65 1.46 16.60 -14.37
C GLY A 65 2.58 16.62 -15.43
N LYS A 66 2.45 17.57 -16.37
CA LYS A 66 3.53 17.92 -17.32
C LYS A 66 4.47 18.94 -16.68
N ASP A 67 5.19 18.53 -15.65
CA ASP A 67 6.12 19.35 -14.88
C ASP A 67 7.37 18.56 -14.49
N PRO A 68 8.42 19.19 -13.93
CA PRO A 68 9.66 18.50 -13.58
C PRO A 68 9.49 17.33 -12.59
N LEU A 69 8.48 17.36 -11.71
CA LEU A 69 8.20 16.28 -10.77
C LEU A 69 7.51 15.11 -11.47
N GLY A 70 6.64 15.39 -12.44
CA GLY A 70 6.06 14.38 -13.32
C GLY A 70 7.11 13.69 -14.18
N ASP A 71 8.01 14.46 -14.79
CA ASP A 71 9.12 13.93 -15.58
C ASP A 71 10.03 13.03 -14.71
N TYR A 72 10.28 13.43 -13.46
CA TYR A 72 11.03 12.63 -12.50
C TYR A 72 10.37 11.26 -12.25
N LEU A 73 9.06 11.24 -11.96
CA LEU A 73 8.32 9.99 -11.73
C LEU A 73 8.30 9.08 -12.96
N LEU A 74 8.04 9.65 -14.13
CA LEU A 74 8.00 8.89 -15.39
C LEU A 74 9.37 8.29 -15.73
N SER A 75 10.45 9.04 -15.52
CA SER A 75 11.81 8.55 -15.68
C SER A 75 12.10 7.39 -14.74
N TYR A 76 11.70 7.52 -13.46
CA TYR A 76 11.87 6.46 -12.48
C TYR A 76 11.09 5.18 -12.86
N LEU A 77 9.82 5.29 -13.24
CA LEU A 77 8.99 4.14 -13.64
C LEU A 77 9.61 3.42 -14.85
N LYS A 78 10.15 4.17 -15.81
CA LYS A 78 10.84 3.63 -16.98
C LYS A 78 12.10 2.86 -16.57
N GLU A 79 12.95 3.45 -15.73
CA GLU A 79 14.21 2.84 -15.27
C GLU A 79 13.97 1.58 -14.43
N SER A 80 12.95 1.61 -13.56
CA SER A 80 12.53 0.49 -12.71
C SER A 80 11.87 -0.64 -13.49
N LYS A 81 11.52 -0.42 -14.77
CA LYS A 81 10.77 -1.37 -15.61
C LYS A 81 9.41 -1.75 -15.00
N ILE A 82 8.78 -0.82 -14.27
CA ILE A 82 7.40 -0.90 -13.83
C ILE A 82 6.53 -0.43 -15.00
N GLY A 83 5.46 -1.16 -15.31
CA GLY A 83 4.54 -0.80 -16.38
C GLY A 83 3.80 0.50 -16.05
N TYR A 84 3.86 1.50 -16.94
CA TYR A 84 3.25 2.82 -16.73
C TYR A 84 2.55 3.38 -17.99
N LYS A 85 2.37 2.54 -19.01
CA LYS A 85 1.79 2.98 -20.31
C LYS A 85 0.38 3.56 -20.18
N ASP A 86 -0.34 3.20 -19.12
CA ASP A 86 -1.71 3.62 -18.88
C ASP A 86 -1.81 4.75 -17.82
N VAL A 87 -0.70 5.24 -17.31
CA VAL A 87 -0.67 6.41 -16.43
C VAL A 87 -1.16 7.64 -17.19
N LEU A 88 -2.10 8.37 -16.61
CA LEU A 88 -2.63 9.60 -17.17
C LEU A 88 -1.60 10.74 -17.02
N ILE A 89 -1.34 11.46 -18.12
CA ILE A 89 -0.46 12.65 -18.11
C ILE A 89 -1.29 13.85 -18.51
N ASN A 90 -1.50 14.78 -17.59
CA ASN A 90 -2.40 15.93 -17.79
C ASN A 90 -1.65 17.27 -17.67
N ASP A 91 -2.31 18.32 -18.10
CA ASP A 91 -1.84 19.69 -17.93
C ASP A 91 -2.25 20.22 -16.54
N CYS A 92 -1.58 19.72 -15.51
CA CYS A 92 -1.78 20.04 -14.10
C CYS A 92 -0.44 20.00 -13.37
N LEU A 93 -0.40 20.38 -12.11
CA LEU A 93 0.74 20.11 -11.24
C LEU A 93 0.71 18.64 -10.77
N THR A 94 1.85 18.00 -10.78
CA THR A 94 2.00 16.64 -10.23
C THR A 94 1.66 16.65 -8.73
N PRO A 95 0.76 15.79 -8.23
CA PRO A 95 0.51 15.65 -6.82
C PRO A 95 1.77 15.29 -6.04
N THR A 96 1.89 15.81 -4.84
CA THR A 96 3.07 15.61 -3.98
C THR A 96 2.68 15.28 -2.55
N CYS A 97 3.56 14.57 -1.85
CA CYS A 97 3.52 14.46 -0.40
C CYS A 97 4.74 15.15 0.20
N SER A 98 4.52 16.23 0.97
CA SER A 98 5.56 16.85 1.80
C SER A 98 5.63 16.10 3.13
N ILE A 99 6.77 15.47 3.41
CA ILE A 99 6.98 14.61 4.57
C ILE A 99 8.02 15.25 5.48
N TYR A 100 7.60 15.72 6.63
CA TYR A 100 8.47 16.27 7.65
C TYR A 100 8.81 15.17 8.65
N ILE A 101 10.11 14.91 8.86
CA ILE A 101 10.63 13.85 9.71
C ILE A 101 11.43 14.52 10.82
N ASP A 102 10.99 14.38 12.08
CA ASP A 102 11.66 14.95 13.22
C ASP A 102 12.87 14.09 13.68
N LYS A 103 13.60 14.58 14.69
CA LYS A 103 14.76 13.88 15.27
C LYS A 103 14.42 12.53 15.92
N ASN A 104 13.15 12.27 16.23
CA ASN A 104 12.68 11.01 16.80
C ASN A 104 12.22 10.03 15.72
N GLY A 105 12.19 10.46 14.43
CA GLY A 105 11.67 9.69 13.31
C GLY A 105 10.15 9.81 13.15
N GLU A 106 9.47 10.66 13.94
CA GLU A 106 8.05 10.93 13.79
C GLU A 106 7.79 11.76 12.54
N ARG A 107 6.62 11.55 11.92
CA ARG A 107 6.31 12.11 10.61
C ARG A 107 5.03 12.93 10.62
N THR A 108 5.10 14.06 9.94
CA THR A 108 3.94 14.85 9.55
C THR A 108 3.89 14.90 8.02
N ILE A 109 2.76 14.52 7.45
CA ILE A 109 2.59 14.43 6.00
C ILE A 109 1.52 15.41 5.55
N ILE A 110 1.85 16.20 4.53
CA ILE A 110 0.92 17.10 3.85
C ILE A 110 0.85 16.66 2.39
N SER A 111 -0.31 16.15 1.98
CA SER A 111 -0.57 15.76 0.60
C SER A 111 -1.23 16.91 -0.16
N SER A 112 -0.81 17.15 -1.39
CA SER A 112 -1.28 18.28 -2.21
C SER A 112 -1.50 17.85 -3.66
N GLY A 113 -2.44 18.52 -4.35
CA GLY A 113 -2.65 18.38 -5.77
C GLY A 113 -3.66 17.33 -6.22
N TYR A 114 -4.07 16.41 -5.35
CA TYR A 114 -4.97 15.31 -5.72
C TYR A 114 -6.39 15.74 -6.09
N GLU A 115 -6.89 16.83 -5.53
CA GLU A 115 -8.25 17.33 -5.79
C GLU A 115 -8.47 17.77 -7.24
N ASN A 116 -7.40 18.12 -7.94
CA ASN A 116 -7.43 18.56 -9.34
C ASN A 116 -6.96 17.48 -10.32
N CYS A 117 -6.78 16.26 -9.85
CA CYS A 117 -6.33 15.14 -10.66
C CYS A 117 -7.48 14.36 -11.28
N ASN A 118 -7.31 13.98 -12.54
CA ASN A 118 -8.08 12.89 -13.12
C ASN A 118 -7.50 11.56 -12.65
N TRP A 119 -8.38 10.57 -12.52
CA TRP A 119 -8.01 9.21 -12.12
C TRP A 119 -8.33 8.24 -13.25
N ASN A 120 -7.51 7.20 -13.39
CA ASN A 120 -7.79 6.13 -14.33
C ASN A 120 -9.13 5.46 -13.99
N ASN A 121 -9.89 5.11 -15.03
CA ASN A 121 -10.98 4.15 -14.89
C ASN A 121 -10.42 2.71 -14.78
N LEU A 122 -11.28 1.75 -14.45
CA LEU A 122 -10.90 0.35 -14.27
C LEU A 122 -11.08 -0.53 -15.52
N ASN A 123 -11.29 0.04 -16.71
CA ASN A 123 -11.63 -0.71 -17.93
C ASN A 123 -10.58 -1.78 -18.31
N LYS A 124 -9.32 -1.56 -17.98
CA LYS A 124 -8.21 -2.47 -18.30
C LYS A 124 -7.82 -3.42 -17.17
N VAL A 125 -8.48 -3.35 -16.03
CA VAL A 125 -8.13 -4.17 -14.85
C VAL A 125 -8.26 -5.67 -15.16
N LYS A 126 -9.18 -6.06 -16.01
CA LYS A 126 -9.39 -7.47 -16.43
C LYS A 126 -8.20 -8.07 -17.20
N GLU A 127 -7.21 -7.27 -17.60
CA GLU A 127 -5.96 -7.76 -18.21
C GLU A 127 -4.93 -8.23 -17.14
N PHE A 128 -5.25 -8.07 -15.85
CA PHE A 128 -4.40 -8.42 -14.71
C PHE A 128 -5.00 -9.60 -13.94
N ASP A 129 -4.15 -10.39 -13.32
CA ASP A 129 -4.56 -11.49 -12.44
C ASP A 129 -4.98 -10.96 -11.06
N SER A 130 -4.35 -9.85 -10.63
CA SER A 130 -4.60 -9.23 -9.34
C SER A 130 -4.48 -7.71 -9.42
N MET A 131 -5.23 -7.04 -8.53
CA MET A 131 -5.17 -5.59 -8.33
C MET A 131 -5.00 -5.26 -6.86
N ILE A 132 -4.09 -4.33 -6.55
CA ILE A 132 -3.97 -3.72 -5.24
C ILE A 132 -4.50 -2.30 -5.34
N ILE A 133 -5.44 -1.94 -4.48
CA ILE A 133 -6.03 -0.58 -4.43
C ILE A 133 -5.70 0.08 -3.09
N ASP A 134 -5.45 1.39 -3.10
CA ASP A 134 -5.27 2.16 -1.88
C ASP A 134 -6.58 2.82 -1.41
N ARG A 135 -6.65 3.15 -0.12
CA ARG A 135 -7.83 3.80 0.47
C ARG A 135 -8.14 5.17 -0.16
N TYR A 136 -7.16 5.87 -0.72
CA TYR A 136 -7.32 7.22 -1.24
C TYR A 136 -7.96 7.24 -2.63
N SER A 137 -7.80 6.15 -3.39
CA SER A 137 -8.38 6.00 -4.73
C SER A 137 -9.86 5.67 -4.72
N ILE A 138 -10.39 5.13 -3.62
CA ILE A 138 -11.74 4.57 -3.54
C ILE A 138 -12.82 5.55 -3.99
N LYS A 139 -12.77 6.79 -3.53
CA LYS A 139 -13.77 7.81 -3.91
C LYS A 139 -13.87 8.03 -5.44
N TYR A 140 -12.85 7.66 -6.21
CA TYR A 140 -12.80 7.84 -7.66
C TYR A 140 -13.22 6.60 -8.45
N ILE A 141 -13.10 5.41 -7.85
CA ILE A 141 -13.35 4.12 -8.53
C ILE A 141 -14.47 3.30 -7.90
N ARG A 142 -15.10 3.78 -6.83
CA ARG A 142 -16.12 3.06 -6.06
C ARG A 142 -17.27 2.55 -6.94
N GLU A 143 -17.79 3.39 -7.85
CA GLU A 143 -18.88 2.99 -8.74
C GLU A 143 -18.43 1.93 -9.74
N ASN A 144 -17.18 1.95 -10.20
CA ASN A 144 -16.66 0.86 -11.02
C ASN A 144 -16.56 -0.43 -10.20
N LEU A 145 -16.06 -0.37 -8.95
CA LEU A 145 -15.95 -1.54 -8.08
C LEU A 145 -17.31 -2.19 -7.77
N LYS A 146 -18.40 -1.38 -7.71
CA LYS A 146 -19.77 -1.88 -7.50
C LYS A 146 -20.39 -2.50 -8.74
N ASN A 147 -20.17 -1.89 -9.90
CA ASN A 147 -20.96 -2.14 -11.10
C ASN A 147 -20.26 -3.04 -12.12
N GLU A 148 -18.94 -3.22 -12.00
CA GLU A 148 -18.18 -4.08 -12.90
C GLU A 148 -17.92 -5.45 -12.28
N ASP A 149 -17.88 -6.47 -13.15
CA ASP A 149 -17.51 -7.83 -12.73
C ASP A 149 -15.99 -7.99 -12.75
N PHE A 150 -15.42 -8.14 -11.58
CA PHE A 150 -13.99 -8.45 -11.35
C PHE A 150 -13.76 -9.86 -10.80
N SER A 151 -14.70 -10.79 -10.98
CA SER A 151 -14.64 -12.15 -10.42
C SER A 151 -13.37 -12.94 -10.75
N ASN A 152 -12.66 -12.55 -11.83
CA ASN A 152 -11.40 -13.16 -12.24
C ASN A 152 -10.16 -12.37 -11.80
N VAL A 153 -10.32 -11.31 -11.03
CA VAL A 153 -9.23 -10.45 -10.55
C VAL A 153 -9.22 -10.48 -9.04
N PHE A 154 -8.11 -10.93 -8.45
CA PHE A 154 -7.95 -10.90 -7.00
C PHE A 154 -7.71 -9.46 -6.52
N ILE A 155 -8.57 -8.94 -5.65
CA ILE A 155 -8.51 -7.55 -5.20
C ILE A 155 -8.07 -7.47 -3.75
N THR A 156 -6.92 -6.81 -3.52
CA THR A 156 -6.42 -6.45 -2.20
C THR A 156 -6.55 -4.96 -1.98
N GLN A 157 -7.16 -4.53 -0.87
CA GLN A 157 -7.20 -3.11 -0.49
C GLN A 157 -6.20 -2.82 0.63
N ALA A 158 -5.41 -1.75 0.46
CA ALA A 158 -4.48 -1.21 1.43
C ALA A 158 -5.10 0.00 2.16
N GLY A 159 -5.38 -0.17 3.45
CA GLY A 159 -5.99 0.85 4.33
C GLY A 159 -7.51 0.95 4.19
N TYR A 160 -8.11 1.59 5.21
CA TYR A 160 -9.54 1.87 5.29
C TYR A 160 -9.75 3.39 5.42
N GLY A 161 -10.47 3.99 4.51
CA GLY A 161 -10.71 5.44 4.48
C GLY A 161 -12.19 5.80 4.34
N GLU A 162 -12.97 4.94 3.73
CA GLU A 162 -14.41 5.10 3.49
C GLU A 162 -15.12 3.76 3.65
N THR A 163 -16.41 3.80 3.95
CA THR A 163 -17.25 2.59 4.05
C THR A 163 -17.13 1.74 2.78
N ILE A 164 -16.80 0.47 2.95
CA ILE A 164 -16.75 -0.52 1.88
C ILE A 164 -18.17 -1.07 1.66
N ASP A 165 -18.69 -0.89 0.45
CA ASP A 165 -19.99 -1.39 -0.03
C ASP A 165 -19.83 -2.03 -1.44
N TYR A 166 -18.65 -2.53 -1.71
CA TYR A 166 -18.22 -3.26 -2.92
C TYR A 166 -17.40 -4.48 -2.50
N LYS A 167 -17.22 -5.44 -3.40
CA LYS A 167 -16.51 -6.68 -3.10
C LYS A 167 -15.02 -6.55 -3.32
N ILE A 168 -14.24 -7.02 -2.35
CA ILE A 168 -12.80 -7.25 -2.42
C ILE A 168 -12.45 -8.58 -1.74
N ASP A 169 -11.34 -9.18 -2.11
CA ASP A 169 -10.93 -10.47 -1.53
C ASP A 169 -10.21 -10.29 -0.20
N PHE A 170 -9.39 -9.25 -0.10
CA PHE A 170 -8.55 -9.04 1.06
C PHE A 170 -8.42 -7.56 1.45
N LEU A 171 -8.58 -7.26 2.75
CA LEU A 171 -8.35 -5.94 3.33
C LEU A 171 -7.14 -5.98 4.27
N VAL A 172 -6.13 -5.15 4.00
CA VAL A 172 -4.99 -4.91 4.90
C VAL A 172 -5.19 -3.55 5.55
N VAL A 173 -5.35 -3.50 6.87
CA VAL A 173 -5.74 -2.29 7.57
C VAL A 173 -5.12 -2.23 8.95
N SER A 174 -4.81 -1.02 9.45
CA SER A 174 -4.40 -0.81 10.84
C SER A 174 -5.60 -0.92 11.77
N LYS A 175 -5.37 -1.44 12.99
CA LYS A 175 -6.39 -1.47 14.06
C LYS A 175 -6.96 -0.09 14.41
N ASP A 176 -6.25 0.98 14.08
CA ASP A 176 -6.66 2.36 14.36
C ASP A 176 -7.52 2.95 13.23
N GLU A 177 -7.65 2.25 12.10
CA GLU A 177 -8.43 2.67 10.93
C GLU A 177 -9.83 2.06 10.90
N ILE A 178 -10.04 0.92 11.56
CA ILE A 178 -11.32 0.19 11.54
C ILE A 178 -11.61 -0.40 12.93
N ASP A 179 -12.84 -0.32 13.38
CA ASP A 179 -13.27 -0.97 14.61
C ASP A 179 -13.81 -2.40 14.36
N VAL A 180 -14.02 -3.13 15.46
CA VAL A 180 -14.49 -4.53 15.42
C VAL A 180 -15.89 -4.65 14.83
N ILE A 181 -16.76 -3.64 15.02
CA ILE A 181 -18.14 -3.66 14.52
C ILE A 181 -18.13 -3.60 13.01
N GLU A 182 -17.36 -2.67 12.44
CA GLU A 182 -17.24 -2.52 11.00
C GLU A 182 -16.51 -3.71 10.37
N ALA A 183 -15.45 -4.24 10.98
CA ALA A 183 -14.77 -5.44 10.49
C ALA A 183 -15.75 -6.63 10.40
N ASN A 184 -16.57 -6.84 11.43
CA ASN A 184 -17.59 -7.89 11.43
C ASN A 184 -18.68 -7.63 10.37
N ARG A 185 -19.12 -6.38 10.18
CA ARG A 185 -20.08 -6.04 9.12
C ARG A 185 -19.54 -6.43 7.75
N LEU A 186 -18.30 -6.03 7.44
CA LEU A 186 -17.66 -6.31 6.15
C LEU A 186 -17.59 -7.81 5.85
N LEU A 187 -17.24 -8.61 6.84
CA LEU A 187 -17.19 -10.07 6.71
C LEU A 187 -18.60 -10.66 6.56
N ASN A 188 -19.57 -10.29 7.42
CA ASN A 188 -20.92 -10.87 7.43
C ASN A 188 -21.72 -10.53 6.18
N GLU A 189 -21.53 -9.34 5.62
CA GLU A 189 -22.20 -8.88 4.39
C GLU A 189 -21.47 -9.32 3.10
N ASP A 190 -20.40 -10.11 3.21
CA ASP A 190 -19.60 -10.61 2.07
C ASP A 190 -18.94 -9.52 1.22
N PHE A 191 -18.69 -8.36 1.79
CA PHE A 191 -17.90 -7.32 1.10
C PHE A 191 -16.42 -7.64 1.08
N VAL A 192 -15.93 -8.32 2.13
CA VAL A 192 -14.52 -8.70 2.28
C VAL A 192 -14.44 -10.16 2.71
N SER A 193 -13.59 -10.96 2.08
CA SER A 193 -13.38 -12.37 2.47
C SER A 193 -12.42 -12.51 3.65
N TRP A 194 -11.36 -11.70 3.65
CA TRP A 194 -10.30 -11.72 4.65
C TRP A 194 -9.87 -10.32 5.06
N ILE A 195 -9.66 -10.11 6.36
CA ILE A 195 -9.17 -8.85 6.92
C ILE A 195 -7.91 -9.12 7.74
N LEU A 196 -6.79 -8.48 7.40
CA LEU A 196 -5.60 -8.44 8.22
C LEU A 196 -5.56 -7.12 8.99
N LEU A 197 -5.85 -7.18 10.30
CA LEU A 197 -5.68 -6.07 11.22
C LEU A 197 -4.23 -6.01 11.68
N THR A 198 -3.47 -5.07 11.15
CA THR A 198 -2.10 -4.83 11.58
C THR A 198 -2.05 -3.95 12.83
N SER A 199 -1.02 -4.10 13.64
CA SER A 199 -0.89 -3.39 14.91
C SER A 199 0.58 -3.17 15.28
N ALA A 200 1.25 -2.24 14.62
CA ALA A 200 2.64 -1.85 14.90
C ALA A 200 3.49 -2.97 15.58
N ASN A 201 3.72 -2.86 16.91
CA ASN A 201 4.52 -3.79 17.71
C ASN A 201 3.67 -4.90 18.39
N LEU A 202 2.36 -4.98 18.12
CA LEU A 202 1.48 -6.01 18.68
C LEU A 202 1.17 -7.06 17.61
N PRO A 203 0.71 -8.27 18.03
CA PRO A 203 0.26 -9.27 17.06
C PRO A 203 -0.80 -8.74 16.11
N ALA A 204 -0.64 -9.02 14.83
CA ALA A 204 -1.67 -8.81 13.84
C ALA A 204 -2.78 -9.87 13.99
N ARG A 205 -3.96 -9.59 13.47
CA ARG A 205 -5.11 -10.53 13.48
C ARG A 205 -5.62 -10.72 12.08
N LEU A 206 -5.63 -11.95 11.62
CA LEU A 206 -6.30 -12.35 10.39
C LEU A 206 -7.72 -12.78 10.75
N LEU A 207 -8.71 -12.09 10.19
CA LEU A 207 -10.13 -12.32 10.44
C LEU A 207 -10.80 -12.88 9.19
N SER A 208 -11.71 -13.82 9.39
CA SER A 208 -12.65 -14.32 8.39
C SER A 208 -13.98 -14.67 9.06
N LYS A 209 -14.95 -15.12 8.27
CA LYS A 209 -16.22 -15.68 8.84
C LYS A 209 -15.99 -16.90 9.73
N ASP A 210 -14.92 -17.66 9.46
CA ASP A 210 -14.65 -18.91 10.16
C ASP A 210 -13.89 -18.70 11.49
N GLY A 211 -13.37 -17.49 11.74
CA GLY A 211 -12.69 -17.17 12.99
C GLY A 211 -11.53 -16.21 12.87
N VAL A 212 -10.70 -16.21 13.90
CA VAL A 212 -9.56 -15.29 14.06
C VAL A 212 -8.27 -16.09 14.24
N VAL A 213 -7.23 -15.68 13.53
CA VAL A 213 -5.86 -16.19 13.71
C VAL A 213 -4.97 -15.03 14.12
N GLU A 214 -4.23 -15.21 15.20
CA GLU A 214 -3.24 -14.23 15.65
C GLU A 214 -1.90 -14.52 15.01
N ILE A 215 -1.25 -13.49 14.49
CA ILE A 215 0.03 -13.55 13.78
C ILE A 215 0.98 -12.58 14.47
N THR A 216 2.01 -13.12 15.12
CA THR A 216 3.00 -12.33 15.84
C THR A 216 4.26 -12.24 14.99
N PRO A 217 4.56 -11.09 14.36
CA PRO A 217 5.82 -10.89 13.67
C PRO A 217 6.98 -10.89 14.66
N PRO A 218 8.22 -11.17 14.21
CA PRO A 218 9.39 -11.10 15.06
C PRO A 218 9.59 -9.66 15.57
N ASP A 219 10.12 -9.55 16.79
CA ASP A 219 10.40 -8.25 17.43
C ASP A 219 11.64 -7.63 16.78
N PHE A 220 11.41 -6.73 15.82
CA PHE A 220 12.45 -5.87 15.26
C PHE A 220 12.32 -4.46 15.84
N LYS A 221 13.48 -3.87 16.18
CA LYS A 221 13.51 -2.44 16.49
C LYS A 221 13.02 -1.65 15.26
N THR A 222 11.86 -1.04 15.38
CA THR A 222 11.30 -0.21 14.31
C THR A 222 12.19 1.00 14.07
N LEU A 223 12.71 1.14 12.86
CA LEU A 223 13.45 2.31 12.40
C LEU A 223 12.53 3.30 11.69
N ASN A 224 11.63 2.78 10.85
CA ASN A 224 10.69 3.57 10.07
C ASN A 224 9.53 2.69 9.59
N SER A 225 8.32 2.98 10.03
CA SER A 225 7.13 2.20 9.64
C SER A 225 6.54 2.56 8.27
N THR A 226 7.15 3.53 7.53
CA THR A 226 6.65 3.93 6.20
C THR A 226 6.78 2.78 5.22
N GLY A 227 5.68 2.51 4.50
CA GLY A 227 5.65 1.45 3.50
C GLY A 227 5.48 0.03 4.05
N ALA A 228 5.49 -0.18 5.38
CA ALA A 228 5.25 -1.50 5.95
C ALA A 228 3.86 -2.04 5.62
N GLY A 229 2.83 -1.19 5.65
CA GLY A 229 1.48 -1.54 5.20
C GLY A 229 1.42 -1.81 3.70
N ASP A 230 2.10 -0.98 2.89
CA ASP A 230 2.12 -1.12 1.43
C ASP A 230 2.78 -2.44 1.01
N VAL A 231 3.93 -2.81 1.61
CA VAL A 231 4.60 -4.08 1.31
C VAL A 231 3.78 -5.29 1.77
N THR A 232 3.07 -5.17 2.90
CA THR A 232 2.16 -6.23 3.38
C THR A 232 1.02 -6.46 2.38
N ALA A 233 0.37 -5.39 1.91
CA ALA A 233 -0.66 -5.48 0.89
C ALA A 233 -0.11 -5.96 -0.46
N ALA A 234 1.08 -5.48 -0.85
CA ALA A 234 1.76 -5.92 -2.05
C ALA A 234 2.05 -7.42 -2.04
N TYR A 235 2.50 -7.99 -0.91
CA TYR A 235 2.77 -9.42 -0.82
C TYR A 235 1.49 -10.23 -0.99
N ILE A 236 0.42 -9.87 -0.31
CA ILE A 236 -0.88 -10.55 -0.42
C ILE A 236 -1.42 -10.44 -1.85
N GLY A 237 -1.43 -9.23 -2.43
CA GLY A 237 -1.91 -9.01 -3.79
C GLY A 237 -1.10 -9.74 -4.85
N ALA A 238 0.21 -9.96 -4.63
CA ALA A 238 1.08 -10.67 -5.57
C ALA A 238 1.01 -12.20 -5.45
N HIS A 239 0.68 -12.75 -4.28
CA HIS A 239 0.74 -14.19 -4.01
C HIS A 239 -0.62 -14.84 -3.80
N GLY A 240 -1.69 -14.05 -3.61
CA GLY A 240 -3.05 -14.56 -3.40
C GLY A 240 -3.22 -15.30 -2.09
N ILE A 241 -4.30 -16.10 -2.00
CA ILE A 241 -4.74 -16.75 -0.77
C ILE A 241 -4.96 -18.26 -0.92
N ASP A 242 -4.29 -18.93 -1.87
CA ASP A 242 -4.34 -20.41 -1.98
C ASP A 242 -3.95 -21.08 -0.65
N ASP A 243 -2.95 -20.52 0.03
CA ASP A 243 -2.62 -20.79 1.43
C ASP A 243 -2.57 -19.44 2.19
N VAL A 244 -3.74 -19.00 2.65
CA VAL A 244 -3.91 -17.68 3.29
C VAL A 244 -3.02 -17.53 4.52
N ILE A 245 -2.80 -18.60 5.28
CA ILE A 245 -1.98 -18.57 6.50
C ILE A 245 -0.51 -18.33 6.15
N THR A 246 0.02 -19.08 5.19
CA THR A 246 1.41 -18.89 4.73
C THR A 246 1.58 -17.54 4.05
N THR A 247 0.64 -17.13 3.19
CA THR A 247 0.71 -15.81 2.54
C THR A 247 0.70 -14.68 3.57
N THR A 248 -0.20 -14.72 4.56
CA THR A 248 -0.29 -13.68 5.58
C THR A 248 0.94 -13.66 6.51
N ARG A 249 1.47 -14.85 6.86
CA ARG A 249 2.74 -14.98 7.59
C ARG A 249 3.87 -14.25 6.89
N ASN A 250 4.04 -14.53 5.60
CA ASN A 250 5.09 -13.93 4.78
C ASN A 250 4.87 -12.42 4.59
N ALA A 251 3.62 -12.00 4.41
CA ALA A 251 3.27 -10.58 4.32
C ALA A 251 3.63 -9.81 5.60
N CYS A 252 3.35 -10.38 6.77
CA CYS A 252 3.75 -9.80 8.06
C CYS A 252 5.28 -9.77 8.22
N ALA A 253 5.99 -10.79 7.76
CA ALA A 253 7.46 -10.79 7.73
C ALA A 253 8.02 -9.69 6.83
N ALA A 254 7.43 -9.49 5.64
CA ALA A 254 7.81 -8.42 4.72
C ALA A 254 7.62 -7.04 5.35
N GLY A 255 6.47 -6.80 5.99
CA GLY A 255 6.18 -5.57 6.73
C GLY A 255 7.18 -5.31 7.86
N ALA A 256 7.53 -6.34 8.63
CA ALA A 256 8.52 -6.24 9.72
C ALA A 256 9.92 -5.91 9.20
N ILE A 257 10.35 -6.49 8.07
CA ILE A 257 11.64 -6.16 7.43
C ILE A 257 11.68 -4.69 7.03
N VAL A 258 10.65 -4.19 6.33
CA VAL A 258 10.59 -2.78 5.92
C VAL A 258 10.61 -1.85 7.13
N ALA A 259 9.84 -2.14 8.16
CA ALA A 259 9.82 -1.35 9.40
C ALA A 259 11.17 -1.32 10.12
N GLY A 260 11.92 -2.43 10.08
CA GLY A 260 13.22 -2.57 10.75
C GLY A 260 14.42 -2.11 9.93
N THR A 261 14.33 -2.03 8.60
CA THR A 261 15.49 -1.76 7.73
C THR A 261 15.30 -0.63 6.73
N SER A 262 14.05 -0.23 6.46
CA SER A 262 13.67 0.71 5.39
C SER A 262 14.13 0.28 3.99
N SER A 263 14.35 -1.01 3.76
CA SER A 263 14.80 -1.57 2.49
C SER A 263 13.74 -2.47 1.87
N LEU A 264 13.79 -2.64 0.54
CA LEU A 264 12.93 -3.58 -0.18
C LEU A 264 13.34 -5.02 0.20
N PRO A 265 12.42 -5.83 0.76
CA PRO A 265 12.73 -7.21 1.17
C PRO A 265 12.79 -8.15 -0.04
N SER A 266 13.82 -8.99 -0.14
CA SER A 266 13.83 -10.07 -1.14
C SER A 266 12.95 -11.23 -0.68
N ILE A 267 12.53 -12.10 -1.61
CA ILE A 267 11.73 -13.30 -1.29
C ILE A 267 12.45 -14.20 -0.31
N GLU A 268 13.75 -14.44 -0.52
CA GLU A 268 14.57 -15.28 0.35
C GLU A 268 14.61 -14.73 1.78
N LYS A 269 14.71 -13.39 1.91
CA LYS A 269 14.72 -12.76 3.24
C LYS A 269 13.35 -12.82 3.91
N ILE A 270 12.28 -12.67 3.14
CA ILE A 270 10.90 -12.86 3.64
C ILE A 270 10.72 -14.29 4.14
N GLU A 271 11.12 -15.31 3.37
CA GLU A 271 11.02 -16.72 3.74
C GLU A 271 11.87 -17.07 4.99
N GLU A 272 13.05 -16.47 5.11
CA GLU A 272 13.89 -16.62 6.31
C GLU A 272 13.18 -16.06 7.55
N ILE A 273 12.71 -14.82 7.48
CA ILE A 273 12.09 -14.12 8.61
C ILE A 273 10.71 -14.67 8.94
N SER A 274 9.96 -15.15 7.95
CA SER A 274 8.64 -15.75 8.17
C SER A 274 8.67 -16.98 9.09
N LYS A 275 9.80 -17.68 9.16
CA LYS A 275 9.98 -18.82 10.08
C LYS A 275 9.97 -18.39 11.55
N LEU A 276 10.22 -17.12 11.83
CA LEU A 276 10.18 -16.52 13.16
C LEU A 276 8.80 -15.95 13.52
N VAL A 277 7.87 -15.92 12.57
CA VAL A 277 6.50 -15.44 12.79
C VAL A 277 5.69 -16.55 13.47
N GLU A 278 5.16 -16.26 14.65
CA GLU A 278 4.28 -17.18 15.38
C GLU A 278 2.83 -17.05 14.91
N ILE A 279 2.12 -18.18 14.83
CA ILE A 279 0.71 -18.25 14.46
C ILE A 279 -0.06 -18.99 15.55
N LYS A 280 -1.13 -18.37 16.05
CA LYS A 280 -2.01 -18.92 17.09
C LYS A 280 -3.47 -18.82 16.65
N PRO A 281 -4.20 -19.94 16.46
CA PRO A 281 -5.67 -19.92 16.34
C PRO A 281 -6.29 -19.34 17.61
N ARG A 282 -7.35 -18.57 17.47
CA ARG A 282 -8.15 -18.05 18.59
C ARG A 282 -9.56 -18.60 18.56
#